data_b93b7f6b6d2ba6c3c211546a815d3cc2
#
_entry.id   b93b7f6b6d2ba6c3c211546a815d3cc2
#
_cell.length_a   1.000
_cell.length_b   1.000
_cell.length_c   1.000
_cell.angle_alpha   90.00
_cell.angle_beta   90.00
_cell.angle_gamma   90.00
#
_symmetry.space_group_name_H-M   'P 1'
#
loop_
_entity.id
_entity.type
_entity.pdbx_description
1 polymer ?
#
loop_
_entity_poly.entity_id
_entity_poly.type
_entity_poly.pdbx_seq_one_letter_code
_entity_poly.pdbx_strand_id
1 'polypeptide(L)'
;NGKVYEYESDFGVFGKLDGLEYTSLRTMLTSIGETKYPNFVFAYLMRQAELFATIDGVLAWDYRLAGRLIGFIPTNEALKEALDNDRIPGVKGTIDLSLPSPTLQGEITNQYLLREYLLNYFFTPTNAPVASGCPYLGSPDWLSGEYRNSNNIPVKYTDNGAFITLQLQNQTTGQYGNACKIVSYENFPFAFMDGAFHLIDAVFN
;
A
#
# COMPACT_ATOMS: atom_id res chain seq x y z
N ASN A 1 -3.52 -1.41 -35.31
CA ASN A 1 -2.50 -0.35 -35.40
C ASN A 1 -2.01 -0.04 -33.97
N GLY A 2 -1.06 -0.82 -33.49
CA GLY A 2 -0.40 -0.55 -32.21
C GLY A 2 0.47 0.71 -32.31
N LYS A 3 0.40 1.60 -31.32
CA LYS A 3 1.35 2.70 -31.19
C LYS A 3 2.58 2.17 -30.46
N VAL A 4 3.76 2.38 -31.01
CA VAL A 4 5.03 2.17 -30.34
C VAL A 4 5.41 3.50 -29.70
N TYR A 5 5.68 3.48 -28.41
CA TYR A 5 6.20 4.62 -27.67
C TYR A 5 7.67 4.35 -27.40
N GLU A 6 8.53 5.28 -27.76
CA GLU A 6 9.93 5.29 -27.39
C GLU A 6 10.04 6.04 -26.06
N TYR A 7 10.70 5.45 -25.08
CA TYR A 7 10.90 6.04 -23.77
C TYR A 7 12.38 6.37 -23.60
N GLU A 8 12.66 7.58 -23.14
CA GLU A 8 14.02 8.07 -22.91
C GLU A 8 14.71 7.47 -21.68
N SER A 9 14.01 6.67 -20.90
CA SER A 9 14.61 5.97 -19.75
C SER A 9 14.14 4.54 -19.67
N ASP A 10 15.02 3.68 -19.20
CA ASP A 10 14.74 2.27 -19.00
C ASP A 10 13.47 2.05 -18.21
N PHE A 11 12.51 1.34 -18.81
CA PHE A 11 11.44 0.67 -18.06
C PHE A 11 12.01 -0.36 -17.07
N GLY A 12 13.31 -0.42 -17.00
CA GLY A 12 14.06 -1.40 -16.27
C GLY A 12 14.00 -1.32 -14.79
N VAL A 13 13.01 -0.60 -14.23
CA VAL A 13 13.10 -0.50 -12.80
C VAL A 13 11.91 -1.10 -12.09
N PHE A 14 11.73 -2.39 -12.30
CA PHE A 14 10.99 -3.18 -11.32
C PHE A 14 11.70 -3.06 -9.97
N GLY A 15 11.07 -2.34 -9.05
CA GLY A 15 11.53 -2.22 -7.69
C GLY A 15 12.80 -1.40 -7.44
N LYS A 16 13.12 -0.45 -8.30
CA LYS A 16 14.23 0.47 -8.03
C LYS A 16 13.73 1.68 -7.25
N LEU A 17 14.15 1.76 -6.02
CA LEU A 17 14.00 2.93 -5.16
C LEU A 17 15.42 3.40 -4.79
N ASP A 18 15.78 4.63 -5.16
CA ASP A 18 17.07 5.28 -4.83
C ASP A 18 18.32 4.40 -5.08
N GLY A 19 18.34 3.68 -6.20
CA GLY A 19 19.47 2.84 -6.58
C GLY A 19 19.50 1.43 -5.98
N LEU A 20 18.46 1.04 -5.21
CA LEU A 20 18.27 -0.35 -4.80
C LEU A 20 17.29 -1.04 -5.74
N GLU A 21 17.65 -2.22 -6.18
CA GLU A 21 16.82 -3.08 -7.02
C GLU A 21 16.21 -4.17 -6.15
N TYR A 22 14.86 -4.17 -6.06
CA TYR A 22 14.11 -5.26 -5.48
C TYR A 22 13.34 -5.98 -6.58
N THR A 23 13.47 -7.29 -6.63
CA THR A 23 12.69 -8.12 -7.56
C THR A 23 11.32 -8.47 -7.00
N SER A 24 11.13 -8.29 -5.70
CA SER A 24 9.93 -8.67 -4.97
C SER A 24 9.45 -7.52 -4.09
N LEU A 25 8.15 -7.21 -4.19
CA LEU A 25 7.46 -6.27 -3.30
C LEU A 25 7.60 -6.70 -1.83
N ARG A 26 7.48 -8.00 -1.57
CA ARG A 26 7.62 -8.54 -0.21
C ARG A 26 9.02 -8.34 0.34
N THR A 27 10.03 -8.61 -0.47
CA THR A 27 11.43 -8.37 -0.07
C THR A 27 11.65 -6.89 0.22
N MET A 28 11.13 -6.01 -0.62
CA MET A 28 11.21 -4.57 -0.39
C MET A 28 10.54 -4.19 0.95
N LEU A 29 9.30 -4.59 1.19
CA LEU A 29 8.56 -4.26 2.41
C LEU A 29 9.22 -4.83 3.68
N THR A 30 9.88 -5.98 3.61
CA THR A 30 10.57 -6.58 4.76
C THR A 30 11.94 -5.98 5.02
N SER A 31 12.63 -5.53 3.97
CA SER A 31 13.98 -4.93 4.07
C SER A 31 13.94 -3.45 4.48
N ILE A 32 12.81 -2.80 4.30
CA ILE A 32 12.60 -1.42 4.74
C ILE A 32 12.66 -1.32 6.26
N GLY A 33 13.43 -0.37 6.74
CA GLY A 33 13.70 -0.15 8.16
C GLY A 33 15.01 -0.76 8.65
N GLU A 34 15.70 -1.56 7.83
CA GLU A 34 16.99 -2.12 8.22
C GLU A 34 18.18 -1.38 7.60
N THR A 35 18.07 -0.76 6.41
CA THR A 35 19.25 -0.17 5.78
C THR A 35 19.09 1.15 5.01
N LYS A 36 18.10 1.34 4.16
CA LYS A 36 18.06 2.52 3.26
C LYS A 36 16.73 3.27 3.19
N TYR A 37 15.64 2.69 3.66
CA TYR A 37 14.33 3.34 3.75
C TYR A 37 13.81 3.27 5.18
N PRO A 38 14.56 3.85 6.13
CA PRO A 38 14.14 3.85 7.53
C PRO A 38 12.82 4.60 7.75
N ASN A 39 12.41 5.40 6.79
CA ASN A 39 11.29 6.32 6.87
C ASN A 39 10.02 5.83 6.16
N PHE A 40 9.91 4.55 5.77
CA PHE A 40 8.67 4.04 5.22
C PHE A 40 7.74 3.56 6.34
N VAL A 41 6.97 4.49 6.89
CA VAL A 41 6.16 4.29 8.10
C VAL A 41 5.17 3.14 7.97
N PHE A 42 4.57 2.95 6.80
CA PHE A 42 3.63 1.85 6.57
C PHE A 42 4.27 0.47 6.78
N ALA A 43 5.48 0.25 6.25
CA ALA A 43 6.20 -1.01 6.44
C ALA A 43 6.60 -1.23 7.92
N TYR A 44 6.96 -0.16 8.61
CA TYR A 44 7.18 -0.21 10.06
C TYR A 44 5.92 -0.68 10.79
N LEU A 45 4.75 -0.08 10.49
CA LEU A 45 3.47 -0.48 11.10
C LEU A 45 3.08 -1.92 10.73
N MET A 46 3.34 -2.37 9.49
CA MET A 46 3.13 -3.78 9.09
C MET A 46 3.93 -4.75 9.95
N ARG A 47 5.17 -4.41 10.27
CA ARG A 47 6.03 -5.21 11.15
C ARG A 47 5.47 -5.24 12.57
N GLN A 48 5.05 -4.10 13.11
CA GLN A 48 4.43 -4.02 14.44
C GLN A 48 3.10 -4.81 14.51
N ALA A 49 2.38 -4.88 13.42
CA ALA A 49 1.13 -5.65 13.27
C ALA A 49 1.36 -7.15 13.02
N GLU A 50 2.62 -7.59 12.89
CA GLU A 50 2.97 -8.96 12.52
C GLU A 50 2.27 -9.44 11.24
N LEU A 51 2.11 -8.56 10.24
CA LEU A 51 1.63 -8.96 8.91
C LEU A 51 2.63 -9.86 8.20
N PHE A 52 3.86 -9.82 8.61
CA PHE A 52 4.90 -10.78 8.28
C PHE A 52 5.79 -11.02 9.51
N ALA A 53 6.22 -12.25 9.69
CA ALA A 53 7.10 -12.67 10.78
C ALA A 53 8.09 -13.72 10.28
N THR A 54 9.25 -13.80 10.92
CA THR A 54 10.18 -14.90 10.68
C THR A 54 9.86 -16.04 11.64
N ILE A 55 9.40 -17.16 11.09
CA ILE A 55 9.08 -18.38 11.84
C ILE A 55 10.08 -19.45 11.39
N ASP A 56 10.87 -19.98 12.33
CA ASP A 56 11.90 -21.00 12.05
C ASP A 56 12.88 -20.59 10.91
N GLY A 57 13.23 -19.31 10.84
CA GLY A 57 14.11 -18.78 9.80
C GLY A 57 13.45 -18.55 8.45
N VAL A 58 12.16 -18.82 8.32
CA VAL A 58 11.38 -18.60 7.11
C VAL A 58 10.46 -17.39 7.30
N LEU A 59 10.49 -16.47 6.33
CA LEU A 59 9.59 -15.33 6.31
C LEU A 59 8.18 -15.78 5.93
N ALA A 60 7.27 -15.71 6.90
CA ALA A 60 5.85 -16.00 6.74
C ALA A 60 5.04 -14.71 6.64
N TRP A 61 4.14 -14.65 5.69
CA TRP A 61 3.19 -13.56 5.48
C TRP A 61 1.78 -13.97 5.89
N ASP A 62 0.94 -13.01 6.23
CA ASP A 62 -0.49 -13.26 6.38
C ASP A 62 -1.02 -13.95 5.11
N TYR A 63 -1.77 -15.04 5.28
CA TYR A 63 -2.29 -15.84 4.16
C TYR A 63 -3.20 -15.03 3.22
N ARG A 64 -3.82 -13.95 3.71
CA ARG A 64 -4.64 -13.02 2.93
C ARG A 64 -3.82 -12.19 1.94
N LEU A 65 -2.50 -12.17 2.09
CA LEU A 65 -1.56 -11.52 1.19
C LEU A 65 -0.84 -12.53 0.28
N ALA A 66 -1.36 -13.73 0.12
CA ALA A 66 -0.77 -14.75 -0.74
C ALA A 66 -0.90 -14.40 -2.23
N GLY A 67 0.07 -14.84 -3.02
CA GLY A 67 0.11 -14.62 -4.47
C GLY A 67 0.57 -13.20 -4.84
N ARG A 68 0.26 -12.78 -6.05
CA ARG A 68 0.52 -11.41 -6.52
C ARG A 68 -0.40 -10.44 -5.79
N LEU A 69 0.11 -9.27 -5.42
CA LEU A 69 -0.70 -8.28 -4.70
C LEU A 69 -0.45 -6.86 -5.20
N ILE A 70 -1.44 -6.01 -5.01
CA ILE A 70 -1.31 -4.56 -5.20
C ILE A 70 -1.61 -3.86 -3.90
N GLY A 71 -0.73 -2.95 -3.48
CA GLY A 71 -0.91 -2.09 -2.32
C GLY A 71 -1.26 -0.66 -2.72
N PHE A 72 -2.22 -0.04 -2.04
CA PHE A 72 -2.46 1.40 -2.09
C PHE A 72 -2.03 1.98 -0.75
N ILE A 73 -0.79 2.41 -0.66
CA ILE A 73 -0.09 2.69 0.59
C ILE A 73 -0.14 4.18 0.89
N PRO A 74 -0.65 4.61 2.06
CA PRO A 74 -0.63 6.01 2.45
C PRO A 74 0.80 6.56 2.52
N THR A 75 0.98 7.82 2.12
CA THR A 75 2.24 8.52 2.32
C THR A 75 2.59 8.63 3.81
N ASN A 76 3.85 8.88 4.10
CA ASN A 76 4.30 9.07 5.49
C ASN A 76 3.57 10.23 6.17
N GLU A 77 3.31 11.32 5.42
CA GLU A 77 2.58 12.49 5.89
C GLU A 77 1.13 12.15 6.22
N ALA A 78 0.46 11.38 5.36
CA ALA A 78 -0.90 10.92 5.60
C ALA A 78 -1.00 10.01 6.83
N LEU A 79 -0.02 9.12 7.01
CA LEU A 79 0.06 8.26 8.20
C LEU A 79 0.35 9.06 9.47
N LYS A 80 1.29 10.01 9.40
CA LYS A 80 1.57 10.88 10.54
C LYS A 80 0.33 11.67 10.96
N GLU A 81 -0.34 12.31 10.01
CA GLU A 81 -1.56 13.08 10.27
C GLU A 81 -2.66 12.19 10.87
N ALA A 82 -2.78 10.96 10.40
CA ALA A 82 -3.75 10.00 10.93
C ALA A 82 -3.40 9.54 12.36
N LEU A 83 -2.11 9.33 12.66
CA LEU A 83 -1.64 9.01 14.00
C LEU A 83 -1.87 10.17 14.97
N ASP A 84 -1.51 11.39 14.57
CA ASP A 84 -1.68 12.60 15.39
C ASP A 84 -3.16 12.86 15.75
N ASN A 85 -4.09 12.31 14.98
CA ASN A 85 -5.55 12.44 15.18
C ASN A 85 -6.22 11.13 15.65
N ASP A 86 -5.46 10.16 16.18
CA ASP A 86 -5.98 8.87 16.68
C ASP A 86 -6.84 8.10 15.67
N ARG A 87 -6.57 8.25 14.35
CA ARG A 87 -7.36 7.61 13.29
C ARG A 87 -6.86 6.24 12.84
N ILE A 88 -5.72 5.76 13.37
CA ILE A 88 -5.23 4.42 13.09
C ILE A 88 -5.65 3.48 14.22
N PRO A 89 -6.56 2.52 13.96
CA PRO A 89 -7.02 1.60 15.00
C PRO A 89 -5.89 0.78 15.61
N GLY A 90 -5.89 0.67 16.93
CA GLY A 90 -4.92 -0.13 17.66
C GLY A 90 -3.56 0.53 17.87
N VAL A 91 -3.43 1.82 17.55
CA VAL A 91 -2.20 2.60 17.75
C VAL A 91 -2.55 3.91 18.45
N LYS A 92 -1.69 4.34 19.37
CA LYS A 92 -1.68 5.67 19.96
C LYS A 92 -0.29 6.26 19.90
N GLY A 93 -0.21 7.54 19.52
CA GLY A 93 1.06 8.27 19.48
C GLY A 93 1.25 8.98 18.15
N THR A 94 2.51 9.37 17.89
CA THR A 94 2.91 10.10 16.68
C THR A 94 4.20 9.55 16.12
N ILE A 95 4.59 10.02 14.94
CA ILE A 95 5.87 9.73 14.30
C ILE A 95 6.55 11.03 13.91
N ASP A 96 7.82 11.18 14.29
CA ASP A 96 8.64 12.32 13.87
C ASP A 96 9.34 11.99 12.54
N LEU A 97 8.84 12.57 11.45
CA LEU A 97 9.37 12.36 10.10
C LEU A 97 10.69 13.10 9.85
N SER A 98 11.15 13.95 10.77
CA SER A 98 12.45 14.62 10.66
C SER A 98 13.61 13.67 10.98
N LEU A 99 13.34 12.55 11.61
CA LEU A 99 14.33 11.57 11.98
C LEU A 99 14.72 10.69 10.76
N PRO A 100 15.98 10.28 10.63
CA PRO A 100 16.40 9.37 9.58
C PRO A 100 15.69 8.00 9.62
N SER A 101 15.26 7.58 10.80
CA SER A 101 14.51 6.34 11.03
C SER A 101 13.32 6.64 11.94
N PRO A 102 12.21 7.13 11.38
CA PRO A 102 11.05 7.47 12.18
C PRO A 102 10.47 6.22 12.85
N THR A 103 10.30 6.29 14.14
CA THR A 103 9.65 5.24 14.94
C THR A 103 8.43 5.82 15.66
N LEU A 104 7.49 4.97 15.99
CA LEU A 104 6.31 5.37 16.75
C LEU A 104 6.74 5.86 18.14
N GLN A 105 6.40 7.11 18.44
CA GLN A 105 6.46 7.69 19.78
C GLN A 105 5.09 7.47 20.43
N GLY A 106 4.92 6.30 21.03
CA GLY A 106 3.64 5.85 21.54
C GLY A 106 3.60 4.33 21.72
N GLU A 107 2.42 3.76 21.59
CA GLU A 107 2.22 2.32 21.82
C GLU A 107 1.25 1.68 20.83
N ILE A 108 1.44 0.40 20.58
CA ILE A 108 0.46 -0.45 19.92
C ILE A 108 -0.52 -0.93 20.98
N THR A 109 -1.69 -0.35 21.02
CA THR A 109 -2.73 -0.66 22.01
C THR A 109 -3.52 -1.93 21.66
N ASN A 110 -3.60 -2.26 20.36
CA ASN A 110 -4.23 -3.49 19.90
C ASN A 110 -3.65 -3.91 18.53
N GLN A 111 -2.76 -4.88 18.57
CA GLN A 111 -2.07 -5.40 17.38
C GLN A 111 -3.03 -6.01 16.35
N TYR A 112 -4.10 -6.69 16.80
CA TYR A 112 -5.09 -7.29 15.92
C TYR A 112 -5.87 -6.21 15.13
N LEU A 113 -6.29 -5.14 15.79
CA LEU A 113 -6.98 -4.04 15.11
C LEU A 113 -6.07 -3.35 14.10
N LEU A 114 -4.80 -3.13 14.46
CA LEU A 114 -3.81 -2.58 13.52
C LEU A 114 -3.62 -3.49 12.31
N ARG A 115 -3.51 -4.80 12.54
CA ARG A 115 -3.36 -5.79 11.45
C ARG A 115 -4.54 -5.76 10.49
N GLU A 116 -5.77 -5.83 11.01
CA GLU A 116 -6.98 -5.77 10.19
C GLU A 116 -7.09 -4.44 9.41
N TYR A 117 -6.71 -3.34 10.04
CA TYR A 117 -6.68 -2.04 9.40
C TYR A 117 -5.70 -1.99 8.22
N LEU A 118 -4.47 -2.45 8.41
CA LEU A 118 -3.43 -2.41 7.37
C LEU A 118 -3.75 -3.34 6.18
N LEU A 119 -4.43 -4.44 6.40
CA LEU A 119 -4.87 -5.34 5.33
C LEU A 119 -5.86 -4.69 4.36
N ASN A 120 -6.55 -3.61 4.77
CA ASN A 120 -7.46 -2.90 3.89
C ASN A 120 -6.78 -2.24 2.69
N TYR A 121 -5.47 -2.05 2.76
CA TYR A 121 -4.68 -1.40 1.71
C TYR A 121 -4.19 -2.35 0.61
N PHE A 122 -4.50 -3.65 0.71
CA PHE A 122 -4.02 -4.65 -0.23
C PHE A 122 -5.14 -5.31 -1.01
N PHE A 123 -4.82 -5.66 -2.25
CA PHE A 123 -5.69 -6.39 -3.18
C PHE A 123 -4.93 -7.59 -3.73
N THR A 124 -5.64 -8.70 -3.87
CA THR A 124 -5.10 -9.97 -4.38
C THR A 124 -5.89 -10.44 -5.61
N PRO A 125 -5.38 -11.41 -6.41
CA PRO A 125 -6.05 -11.88 -7.61
C PRO A 125 -7.46 -12.43 -7.39
N THR A 126 -7.78 -12.85 -6.18
CA THR A 126 -9.10 -13.37 -5.83
C THR A 126 -10.19 -12.29 -5.93
N ASN A 127 -9.82 -11.04 -5.66
CA ASN A 127 -10.77 -9.96 -5.41
C ASN A 127 -10.63 -8.76 -6.36
N ALA A 128 -9.55 -8.71 -7.14
CA ALA A 128 -9.24 -7.59 -8.04
C ALA A 128 -8.36 -8.05 -9.23
N PRO A 129 -8.26 -7.28 -10.32
CA PRO A 129 -7.51 -7.66 -11.51
C PRO A 129 -5.98 -7.52 -11.36
N VAL A 130 -5.42 -7.91 -10.21
CA VAL A 130 -3.98 -7.79 -9.93
C VAL A 130 -3.14 -8.77 -10.74
N ALA A 131 -3.74 -9.85 -11.26
CA ALA A 131 -3.04 -10.84 -12.07
C ALA A 131 -2.65 -10.29 -13.45
N SER A 132 -3.45 -9.39 -14.01
CA SER A 132 -3.25 -8.81 -15.35
C SER A 132 -2.40 -7.54 -15.34
N GLY A 133 -2.19 -6.90 -14.19
CA GLY A 133 -1.35 -5.70 -14.11
C GLY A 133 -1.60 -4.82 -12.90
N CYS A 134 -1.07 -3.60 -13.00
CA CYS A 134 -1.23 -2.55 -12.01
C CYS A 134 -2.26 -1.52 -12.50
N PRO A 135 -3.04 -0.89 -11.61
CA PRO A 135 -3.88 0.22 -11.99
C PRO A 135 -3.02 1.43 -12.42
N TYR A 136 -3.42 2.06 -13.50
CA TYR A 136 -2.88 3.34 -13.97
C TYR A 136 -4.00 4.09 -14.68
N LEU A 137 -3.84 5.37 -14.91
CA LEU A 137 -4.86 6.18 -15.61
C LEU A 137 -5.21 5.57 -16.96
N GLY A 138 -6.49 5.24 -17.15
CA GLY A 138 -6.98 4.56 -18.35
C GLY A 138 -6.60 3.09 -18.44
N SER A 139 -6.27 2.44 -17.34
CA SER A 139 -5.98 1.00 -17.31
C SER A 139 -7.14 0.20 -17.89
N PRO A 140 -6.90 -0.73 -18.84
CA PRO A 140 -7.96 -1.54 -19.41
C PRO A 140 -8.55 -2.56 -18.45
N ASP A 141 -7.81 -2.93 -17.40
CA ASP A 141 -8.19 -3.97 -16.44
C ASP A 141 -8.79 -3.39 -15.17
N TRP A 142 -8.40 -2.17 -14.80
CA TRP A 142 -8.91 -1.47 -13.64
C TRP A 142 -9.92 -0.40 -14.06
N LEU A 143 -11.17 -0.83 -14.19
CA LEU A 143 -12.27 0.08 -14.53
C LEU A 143 -12.85 0.71 -13.27
N SER A 144 -13.42 1.91 -13.40
CA SER A 144 -14.18 2.52 -12.32
C SER A 144 -15.31 1.59 -11.85
N GLY A 145 -15.34 1.31 -10.55
CA GLY A 145 -16.25 0.33 -9.98
C GLY A 145 -15.91 -0.04 -8.54
N GLU A 146 -16.45 -1.15 -8.09
CA GLU A 146 -16.22 -1.70 -6.77
C GLU A 146 -15.34 -2.94 -6.87
N TYR A 147 -14.29 -2.97 -6.07
CA TYR A 147 -13.40 -4.12 -5.86
C TYR A 147 -13.40 -4.50 -4.39
N ARG A 148 -12.91 -5.71 -4.07
CA ARG A 148 -12.76 -6.14 -2.69
C ARG A 148 -11.28 -6.22 -2.34
N ASN A 149 -10.95 -5.67 -1.18
CA ASN A 149 -9.60 -5.73 -0.63
C ASN A 149 -9.30 -7.11 0.02
N SER A 150 -8.12 -7.27 0.60
CA SER A 150 -7.70 -8.52 1.25
C SER A 150 -8.55 -8.92 2.46
N ASN A 151 -9.30 -7.99 3.05
CA ASN A 151 -10.29 -8.25 4.09
C ASN A 151 -11.69 -8.52 3.53
N ASN A 152 -11.82 -8.65 2.21
CA ASN A 152 -13.11 -8.79 1.53
C ASN A 152 -14.08 -7.60 1.72
N ILE A 153 -13.56 -6.42 2.07
CA ILE A 153 -14.32 -5.18 2.23
C ILE A 153 -14.38 -4.46 0.88
N PRO A 154 -15.57 -3.96 0.48
CA PRO A 154 -15.70 -3.19 -0.73
C PRO A 154 -14.86 -1.90 -0.72
N VAL A 155 -14.17 -1.66 -1.81
CA VAL A 155 -13.45 -0.42 -2.09
C VAL A 155 -13.91 0.10 -3.44
N LYS A 156 -14.43 1.31 -3.44
CA LYS A 156 -14.80 2.00 -4.67
C LYS A 156 -13.54 2.58 -5.30
N TYR A 157 -13.24 2.15 -6.51
CA TYR A 157 -12.18 2.66 -7.37
C TYR A 157 -12.80 3.58 -8.42
N THR A 158 -12.27 4.78 -8.58
CA THR A 158 -12.73 5.74 -9.58
C THR A 158 -11.55 6.31 -10.34
N ASP A 159 -11.51 6.06 -11.65
CA ASP A 159 -10.62 6.71 -12.59
C ASP A 159 -11.45 7.72 -13.39
N ASN A 160 -11.12 9.00 -13.29
CA ASN A 160 -11.80 10.08 -14.04
C ASN A 160 -10.96 10.61 -15.21
N GLY A 161 -9.88 9.93 -15.56
CA GLY A 161 -8.95 10.31 -16.62
C GLY A 161 -7.91 11.37 -16.22
N ALA A 162 -8.05 11.99 -15.04
CA ALA A 162 -7.09 12.95 -14.52
C ALA A 162 -6.41 12.43 -13.24
N PHE A 163 -7.13 11.66 -12.44
CA PHE A 163 -6.62 11.03 -11.23
C PHE A 163 -7.49 9.81 -10.87
N ILE A 164 -6.92 8.95 -10.03
CA ILE A 164 -7.58 7.79 -9.46
C ILE A 164 -7.83 8.05 -7.98
N THR A 165 -9.01 7.67 -7.51
CA THR A 165 -9.37 7.68 -6.08
C THR A 165 -9.90 6.33 -5.62
N LEU A 166 -9.67 6.05 -4.34
CA LEU A 166 -10.19 4.88 -3.63
C LEU A 166 -10.97 5.32 -2.40
N GLN A 167 -12.07 4.63 -2.12
CA GLN A 167 -12.90 4.87 -0.94
C GLN A 167 -13.24 3.52 -0.31
N LEU A 168 -12.87 3.31 0.94
CA LEU A 168 -13.23 2.11 1.70
C LEU A 168 -14.68 2.20 2.16
N GLN A 169 -15.43 1.10 2.08
CA GLN A 169 -16.78 1.02 2.63
C GLN A 169 -16.72 0.76 4.14
N ASN A 170 -17.43 1.58 4.91
CA ASN A 170 -17.65 1.33 6.31
C ASN A 170 -18.63 0.16 6.47
N GLN A 171 -18.21 -0.92 7.10
CA GLN A 171 -18.99 -2.16 7.21
C GLN A 171 -20.23 -2.05 8.10
N THR A 172 -20.28 -1.03 8.97
CA THR A 172 -21.44 -0.80 9.84
C THR A 172 -22.53 0.02 9.15
N THR A 173 -22.10 1.07 8.44
CA THR A 173 -23.06 2.01 7.82
C THR A 173 -23.33 1.73 6.35
N GLY A 174 -22.47 0.93 5.69
CA GLY A 174 -22.51 0.72 4.25
C GLY A 174 -22.08 1.93 3.41
N GLN A 175 -21.73 3.05 4.05
CA GLN A 175 -21.30 4.27 3.37
C GLN A 175 -19.82 4.19 3.00
N TYR A 176 -19.44 4.83 1.89
CA TYR A 176 -18.04 4.99 1.52
C TYR A 176 -17.41 6.15 2.30
N GLY A 177 -16.23 5.92 2.83
CA GLY A 177 -15.42 6.90 3.54
C GLY A 177 -14.83 7.98 2.62
N ASN A 178 -13.80 8.67 3.11
CA ASN A 178 -13.08 9.69 2.35
C ASN A 178 -12.47 9.11 1.07
N ALA A 179 -12.34 9.97 0.04
CA ALA A 179 -11.64 9.63 -1.18
C ALA A 179 -10.13 9.80 -0.97
N CYS A 180 -9.37 8.72 -1.07
CA CYS A 180 -7.91 8.71 -1.06
C CYS A 180 -7.42 8.74 -2.51
N LYS A 181 -6.63 9.75 -2.86
CA LYS A 181 -6.14 9.95 -4.23
C LYS A 181 -4.76 9.31 -4.40
N ILE A 182 -4.54 8.61 -5.53
CA ILE A 182 -3.18 8.19 -5.90
C ILE A 182 -2.34 9.43 -6.21
N VAL A 183 -1.13 9.49 -5.67
CA VAL A 183 -0.18 10.62 -5.82
C VAL A 183 1.15 10.21 -6.48
N SER A 184 1.31 8.95 -6.84
CA SER A 184 2.56 8.41 -7.41
C SER A 184 2.57 8.30 -8.93
N TYR A 185 1.72 9.06 -9.63
CA TYR A 185 1.61 8.96 -11.10
C TYR A 185 2.88 9.32 -11.86
N GLU A 186 3.64 10.30 -11.36
CA GLU A 186 4.83 10.82 -12.05
C GLU A 186 5.96 9.80 -12.08
N ASN A 187 5.98 8.87 -11.14
CA ASN A 187 7.03 7.87 -10.98
C ASN A 187 6.59 6.45 -11.36
N PHE A 188 5.43 6.27 -11.98
CA PHE A 188 4.82 4.97 -12.26
C PHE A 188 4.47 4.16 -10.98
N PRO A 189 3.53 3.19 -11.03
CA PRO A 189 3.38 2.27 -9.92
C PRO A 189 4.72 1.59 -9.67
N PHE A 190 5.15 1.52 -8.43
CA PHE A 190 6.32 0.76 -8.05
C PHE A 190 6.01 -0.72 -8.30
N ALA A 191 6.46 -1.25 -9.43
CA ALA A 191 6.10 -2.58 -9.92
C ALA A 191 7.22 -3.59 -9.62
N PHE A 192 6.81 -4.79 -9.22
CA PHE A 192 7.66 -5.91 -8.85
C PHE A 192 7.14 -7.20 -9.50
N MET A 193 7.94 -8.26 -9.50
CA MET A 193 7.50 -9.55 -10.06
C MET A 193 6.28 -10.12 -9.35
N ASP A 194 6.15 -9.91 -8.04
CA ASP A 194 5.08 -10.43 -7.19
C ASP A 194 3.99 -9.39 -6.85
N GLY A 195 4.03 -8.20 -7.44
CA GLY A 195 3.03 -7.18 -7.16
C GLY A 195 3.43 -5.77 -7.54
N ALA A 196 2.70 -4.82 -6.99
CA ALA A 196 2.97 -3.41 -7.13
C ALA A 196 2.40 -2.63 -5.96
N PHE A 197 2.80 -1.37 -5.79
CA PHE A 197 2.10 -0.44 -4.92
C PHE A 197 1.98 0.95 -5.54
N HIS A 198 1.01 1.70 -5.04
CA HIS A 198 0.81 3.11 -5.29
C HIS A 198 0.81 3.86 -3.96
N LEU A 199 1.27 5.10 -3.97
CA LEU A 199 1.10 5.99 -2.83
C LEU A 199 -0.24 6.72 -2.94
N ILE A 200 -0.94 6.84 -1.80
CA ILE A 200 -2.18 7.60 -1.66
C ILE A 200 -2.02 8.73 -0.63
N ASP A 201 -2.75 9.83 -0.84
CA ASP A 201 -2.62 11.08 -0.08
C ASP A 201 -3.34 11.08 1.27
N ALA A 202 -4.13 10.05 1.56
CA ALA A 202 -4.90 9.95 2.80
C ALA A 202 -5.00 8.50 3.27
N VAL A 203 -5.38 8.31 4.54
CA VAL A 203 -5.73 6.99 5.08
C VAL A 203 -7.21 6.69 4.87
N PHE A 204 -7.56 5.40 4.78
CA PHE A 204 -8.96 4.96 4.83
C PHE A 204 -9.58 5.24 6.20
N ASN A 205 -10.84 5.68 6.21
CA ASN A 205 -11.64 5.94 7.42
C ASN A 205 -13.04 5.34 7.28
#